data_ecf1777458c658231efe4a576f281fd4
#
_entry.id   ecf1777458c658231efe4a576f281fd4
#
_cell.length_a   1.000
_cell.length_b   1.000
_cell.length_c   1.000
_cell.angle_alpha   90.00
_cell.angle_beta   90.00
_cell.angle_gamma   90.00
#
_symmetry.space_group_name_H-M   'P 1'
#
loop_
_entity.id
_entity.type
_entity.pdbx_description
1 polymer ?
#
loop_
_entity_poly.entity_id
_entity_poly.type
_entity_poly.pdbx_seq_one_letter_code
_entity_poly.pdbx_strand_id
1 'polypeptide(L)'
;VGGLGAGGVEDAGGGAASARDRILRAAGELFTEVGFDATPTSRIAERAGVPKGLVHYYFRHKPDLLAALVQRLPEELVDHRRVVVPGDVAESLRRLVAALDARLGASWALSRLLWREADRHEAVREALRRRFARIVEQVRGVITAARPPTARRADVDSAAGLLAAAVSYRHTLARRGERVRPLERELSFLADALTLGAGCPRPPVTGSAAPRGGSGSPAPGSAAR
;
A
#
# COMPACT_ATOMS: atom_id res chain seq x y z
N VAL A 1 47.82 -29.64 18.70
CA VAL A 1 47.32 -29.31 17.36
C VAL A 1 45.81 -29.39 17.47
N GLY A 2 45.11 -28.28 17.71
CA GLY A 2 43.69 -28.22 17.91
C GLY A 2 43.07 -27.38 16.80
N GLY A 3 42.21 -27.95 15.99
CA GLY A 3 41.41 -27.28 14.99
C GLY A 3 40.14 -26.74 15.61
N LEU A 4 39.96 -25.44 15.54
CA LEU A 4 38.69 -24.77 15.86
C LEU A 4 37.75 -24.90 14.64
N GLY A 5 36.74 -25.73 14.77
CA GLY A 5 35.64 -25.84 13.82
C GLY A 5 34.70 -24.67 13.96
N ALA A 6 34.64 -23.81 12.95
CA ALA A 6 33.60 -22.83 12.79
C ALA A 6 32.30 -23.57 12.47
N GLY A 7 31.38 -23.64 13.43
CA GLY A 7 30.03 -24.16 13.24
C GLY A 7 29.22 -23.20 12.39
N GLY A 8 29.13 -23.49 11.11
CA GLY A 8 28.14 -22.89 10.22
C GLY A 8 26.75 -23.27 10.70
N VAL A 9 25.91 -22.28 10.97
CA VAL A 9 24.47 -22.48 11.19
C VAL A 9 23.86 -22.77 9.82
N GLU A 10 23.85 -24.02 9.40
CA GLU A 10 23.10 -24.48 8.25
C GLU A 10 21.61 -24.34 8.59
N ASP A 11 20.93 -23.51 7.82
CA ASP A 11 19.48 -23.37 7.79
C ASP A 11 18.90 -24.65 7.17
N ALA A 12 18.56 -25.62 8.04
CA ALA A 12 17.93 -26.87 7.63
C ALA A 12 16.51 -26.54 7.16
N GLY A 13 16.33 -26.48 5.86
CA GLY A 13 15.03 -26.35 5.22
C GLY A 13 14.12 -27.54 5.54
N GLY A 14 12.92 -27.23 6.03
CA GLY A 14 11.86 -28.22 6.23
C GLY A 14 10.82 -27.75 7.24
N GLY A 15 9.77 -26.98 6.84
CA GLY A 15 8.51 -26.90 7.58
C GLY A 15 8.43 -26.09 8.88
N ALA A 16 9.51 -25.74 9.53
CA ALA A 16 9.51 -24.92 10.74
C ALA A 16 9.62 -23.42 10.40
N ALA A 17 8.68 -22.62 10.91
CA ALA A 17 8.74 -21.17 10.75
C ALA A 17 10.09 -20.61 11.20
N SER A 18 10.72 -19.74 10.39
CA SER A 18 12.00 -19.13 10.73
C SER A 18 11.93 -18.38 12.07
N ALA A 19 13.06 -18.20 12.75
CA ALA A 19 13.10 -17.44 14.00
C ALA A 19 12.51 -16.03 13.80
N ARG A 20 12.80 -15.39 12.67
CA ARG A 20 12.21 -14.09 12.29
C ARG A 20 10.69 -14.17 12.20
N ASP A 21 10.17 -15.27 11.65
CA ASP A 21 8.74 -15.49 11.49
C ASP A 21 8.04 -15.74 12.84
N ARG A 22 8.67 -16.47 13.73
CA ARG A 22 8.15 -16.66 15.08
C ARG A 22 8.11 -15.35 15.86
N ILE A 23 9.17 -14.53 15.76
CA ILE A 23 9.22 -13.20 16.39
C ILE A 23 8.10 -12.30 15.87
N LEU A 24 7.89 -12.23 14.56
CA LEU A 24 6.84 -11.37 13.98
C LEU A 24 5.44 -11.86 14.34
N ARG A 25 5.21 -13.16 14.40
CA ARG A 25 3.92 -13.72 14.86
C ARG A 25 3.65 -13.32 16.30
N ALA A 26 4.60 -13.59 17.19
CA ALA A 26 4.50 -13.24 18.61
C ALA A 26 4.30 -11.74 18.83
N ALA A 27 5.00 -10.89 18.06
CA ALA A 27 4.82 -9.45 18.11
C ALA A 27 3.42 -9.02 17.69
N GLY A 28 2.90 -9.57 16.57
CA GLY A 28 1.56 -9.27 16.08
C GLY A 28 0.46 -9.65 17.08
N GLU A 29 0.57 -10.82 17.70
CA GLU A 29 -0.35 -11.29 18.75
C GLU A 29 -0.32 -10.35 19.96
N LEU A 30 0.87 -10.11 20.53
CA LEU A 30 1.04 -9.28 21.73
C LEU A 30 0.64 -7.82 21.49
N PHE A 31 0.97 -7.25 20.35
CA PHE A 31 0.56 -5.89 20.02
C PHE A 31 -0.96 -5.76 19.88
N THR A 32 -1.62 -6.81 19.44
CA THR A 32 -3.07 -6.84 19.31
C THR A 32 -3.75 -7.06 20.67
N GLU A 33 -3.18 -7.90 21.53
CA GLU A 33 -3.70 -8.25 22.85
C GLU A 33 -3.57 -7.10 23.84
N VAL A 34 -2.38 -6.54 23.98
CA VAL A 34 -2.05 -5.57 25.05
C VAL A 34 -1.61 -4.19 24.53
N GLY A 35 -1.48 -4.02 23.23
CA GLY A 35 -1.05 -2.78 22.59
C GLY A 35 0.46 -2.70 22.37
N PHE A 36 0.85 -1.79 21.47
CA PHE A 36 2.25 -1.62 21.09
C PHE A 36 3.10 -1.13 22.26
N ASP A 37 2.71 -0.01 22.91
CA ASP A 37 3.54 0.60 23.95
C ASP A 37 3.78 -0.33 25.14
N ALA A 38 2.74 -1.06 25.56
CA ALA A 38 2.78 -1.96 26.71
C ALA A 38 3.52 -3.30 26.47
N THR A 39 4.01 -3.57 25.27
CA THR A 39 4.67 -4.82 24.94
C THR A 39 6.19 -4.66 24.90
N PRO A 40 6.95 -5.12 25.89
CA PRO A 40 8.42 -5.10 25.82
C PRO A 40 8.96 -6.18 24.88
N THR A 41 10.12 -5.93 24.26
CA THR A 41 10.77 -6.89 23.33
C THR A 41 11.14 -8.22 24.02
N SER A 42 11.38 -8.19 25.33
CA SER A 42 11.64 -9.42 26.13
C SER A 42 10.43 -10.36 26.11
N ARG A 43 9.20 -9.81 26.24
CA ARG A 43 7.96 -10.61 26.19
C ARG A 43 7.73 -11.19 24.79
N ILE A 44 8.14 -10.44 23.74
CA ILE A 44 8.09 -10.96 22.37
C ILE A 44 9.05 -12.14 22.21
N ALA A 45 10.28 -12.01 22.71
CA ALA A 45 11.28 -13.09 22.66
C ALA A 45 10.78 -14.35 23.38
N GLU A 46 10.23 -14.19 24.57
CA GLU A 46 9.64 -15.29 25.36
C GLU A 46 8.50 -15.98 24.60
N ARG A 47 7.52 -15.22 24.10
CA ARG A 47 6.38 -15.75 23.32
C ARG A 47 6.85 -16.44 22.03
N ALA A 48 7.91 -15.95 21.40
CA ALA A 48 8.49 -16.49 20.18
C ALA A 48 9.37 -17.74 20.42
N GLY A 49 9.71 -18.04 21.67
CA GLY A 49 10.65 -19.11 22.02
C GLY A 49 12.05 -18.88 21.47
N VAL A 50 12.55 -17.62 21.57
CA VAL A 50 13.89 -17.23 21.09
C VAL A 50 14.66 -16.43 22.14
N PRO A 51 16.01 -16.45 22.11
CA PRO A 51 16.82 -15.57 22.94
C PRO A 51 16.50 -14.09 22.68
N LYS A 52 16.48 -13.25 23.74
CA LYS A 52 16.19 -11.82 23.64
C LYS A 52 17.07 -11.11 22.62
N GLY A 53 18.37 -11.45 22.57
CA GLY A 53 19.32 -10.88 21.61
C GLY A 53 18.91 -11.10 20.15
N LEU A 54 18.22 -12.21 19.85
CA LEU A 54 17.82 -12.50 18.49
C LEU A 54 16.71 -11.57 17.99
N VAL A 55 15.86 -11.05 18.87
CA VAL A 55 14.87 -10.03 18.50
C VAL A 55 15.58 -8.76 18.04
N HIS A 56 16.60 -8.30 18.78
CA HIS A 56 17.39 -7.13 18.42
C HIS A 56 18.31 -7.34 17.20
N TYR A 57 18.72 -8.59 16.95
CA TYR A 57 19.47 -8.93 15.75
C TYR A 57 18.62 -8.73 14.47
N TYR A 58 17.37 -9.18 14.48
CA TYR A 58 16.47 -9.01 13.33
C TYR A 58 15.81 -7.63 13.24
N PHE A 59 15.57 -7.00 14.39
CA PHE A 59 14.82 -5.74 14.49
C PHE A 59 15.50 -4.82 15.49
N ARG A 60 16.24 -3.83 14.96
CA ARG A 60 17.04 -2.89 15.78
C ARG A 60 16.15 -2.12 16.74
N HIS A 61 14.99 -1.69 16.28
CA HIS A 61 14.03 -0.90 17.04
C HIS A 61 12.67 -1.58 17.04
N LYS A 62 11.93 -1.38 18.12
CA LYS A 62 10.58 -1.93 18.26
C LYS A 62 9.62 -1.49 17.14
N PRO A 63 9.66 -0.25 16.60
CA PRO A 63 8.88 0.15 15.44
C PRO A 63 9.18 -0.64 14.15
N ASP A 64 10.38 -1.22 14.02
CA ASP A 64 10.73 -2.05 12.85
C ASP A 64 9.85 -3.30 12.78
N LEU A 65 9.44 -3.83 13.94
CA LEU A 65 8.48 -4.94 14.03
C LEU A 65 7.12 -4.55 13.43
N LEU A 66 6.63 -3.32 13.71
CA LEU A 66 5.37 -2.85 13.11
C LEU A 66 5.49 -2.73 11.59
N ALA A 67 6.57 -2.13 11.09
CA ALA A 67 6.81 -2.00 9.65
C ALA A 67 6.90 -3.36 8.95
N ALA A 68 7.54 -4.35 9.60
CA ALA A 68 7.61 -5.72 9.09
C ALA A 68 6.24 -6.44 9.16
N LEU A 69 5.41 -6.14 10.15
CA LEU A 69 4.05 -6.66 10.25
C LEU A 69 3.12 -6.12 9.15
N VAL A 70 3.35 -4.89 8.66
CA VAL A 70 2.62 -4.38 7.47
C VAL A 70 2.83 -5.30 6.27
N GLN A 71 4.05 -5.81 6.09
CA GLN A 71 4.37 -6.73 4.98
C GLN A 71 3.74 -8.12 5.17
N ARG A 72 3.34 -8.47 6.39
CA ARG A 72 2.64 -9.73 6.72
C ARG A 72 1.12 -9.62 6.69
N LEU A 73 0.59 -8.42 6.55
CA LEU A 73 -0.83 -8.32 6.21
C LEU A 73 -1.07 -9.15 4.95
N PRO A 74 -2.20 -9.88 4.87
CA PRO A 74 -2.49 -10.71 3.71
C PRO A 74 -2.15 -9.94 2.44
N GLU A 75 -1.30 -10.55 1.61
CA GLU A 75 -0.93 -9.92 0.36
C GLU A 75 -2.20 -9.76 -0.48
N GLU A 76 -2.44 -8.54 -0.89
CA GLU A 76 -3.53 -8.19 -1.78
C GLU A 76 -3.22 -8.64 -3.21
N LEU A 77 -2.19 -9.52 -3.40
CA LEU A 77 -1.83 -10.08 -4.68
C LEU A 77 -2.96 -10.99 -5.18
N VAL A 78 -3.76 -10.43 -6.05
CA VAL A 78 -4.81 -11.15 -6.73
C VAL A 78 -4.23 -11.80 -7.99
N ASP A 79 -4.49 -13.08 -8.18
CA ASP A 79 -4.12 -13.74 -9.43
C ASP A 79 -4.92 -13.11 -10.59
N HIS A 80 -4.23 -12.35 -11.43
CA HIS A 80 -4.83 -11.66 -12.58
C HIS A 80 -5.62 -12.61 -13.49
N ARG A 81 -5.17 -13.87 -13.64
CA ARG A 81 -5.85 -14.87 -14.48
C ARG A 81 -7.25 -15.19 -13.99
N ARG A 82 -7.52 -15.03 -12.70
CA ARG A 82 -8.82 -15.32 -12.08
C ARG A 82 -9.79 -14.16 -12.14
N VAL A 83 -9.29 -12.94 -12.27
CA VAL A 83 -10.11 -11.73 -12.22
C VAL A 83 -10.26 -11.04 -13.57
N VAL A 84 -9.30 -11.18 -14.47
CA VAL A 84 -9.35 -10.57 -15.79
C VAL A 84 -10.34 -11.31 -16.69
N VAL A 85 -11.29 -10.58 -17.25
CA VAL A 85 -12.16 -10.99 -18.33
C VAL A 85 -11.80 -10.14 -19.54
N PRO A 86 -11.11 -10.70 -20.55
CA PRO A 86 -10.69 -9.93 -21.72
C PRO A 86 -11.87 -9.27 -22.43
N GLY A 87 -11.77 -7.97 -22.67
CA GLY A 87 -12.84 -7.19 -23.31
C GLY A 87 -13.94 -6.71 -22.35
N ASP A 88 -13.98 -7.19 -21.10
CA ASP A 88 -14.97 -6.76 -20.10
C ASP A 88 -14.26 -6.16 -18.87
N VAL A 89 -14.05 -4.84 -18.91
CA VAL A 89 -13.41 -4.08 -17.82
C VAL A 89 -14.31 -4.08 -16.58
N ALA A 90 -15.62 -3.94 -16.74
CA ALA A 90 -16.56 -3.86 -15.61
C ALA A 90 -16.54 -5.14 -14.77
N GLU A 91 -16.65 -6.30 -15.43
CA GLU A 91 -16.61 -7.59 -14.74
C GLU A 91 -15.24 -7.86 -14.12
N SER A 92 -14.16 -7.50 -14.81
CA SER A 92 -12.81 -7.63 -14.27
C SER A 92 -12.62 -6.81 -12.98
N LEU A 93 -13.12 -5.59 -12.95
CA LEU A 93 -13.06 -4.74 -11.76
C LEU A 93 -13.95 -5.27 -10.62
N ARG A 94 -15.13 -5.81 -10.91
CA ARG A 94 -15.99 -6.45 -9.90
C ARG A 94 -15.27 -7.65 -9.25
N ARG A 95 -14.69 -8.53 -10.07
CA ARG A 95 -13.94 -9.69 -9.57
C ARG A 95 -12.74 -9.28 -8.74
N LEU A 96 -12.01 -8.25 -9.19
CA LEU A 96 -10.86 -7.72 -8.44
C LEU A 96 -11.28 -7.19 -7.07
N VAL A 97 -12.32 -6.35 -7.01
CA VAL A 97 -12.83 -5.80 -5.75
C VAL A 97 -13.30 -6.90 -4.81
N ALA A 98 -14.06 -7.88 -5.32
CA ALA A 98 -14.51 -9.01 -4.52
C ALA A 98 -13.33 -9.83 -3.96
N ALA A 99 -12.28 -10.06 -4.77
CA ALA A 99 -11.07 -10.76 -4.33
C ALA A 99 -10.28 -9.97 -3.27
N LEU A 100 -10.20 -8.66 -3.40
CA LEU A 100 -9.58 -7.78 -2.40
C LEU A 100 -10.39 -7.79 -1.09
N ASP A 101 -11.70 -7.68 -1.16
CA ASP A 101 -12.58 -7.70 0.01
C ASP A 101 -12.46 -9.00 0.80
N ALA A 102 -12.45 -10.15 0.11
CA ALA A 102 -12.32 -11.46 0.74
C ALA A 102 -11.01 -11.61 1.53
N ARG A 103 -9.92 -11.02 1.05
CA ARG A 103 -8.60 -11.11 1.69
C ARG A 103 -8.42 -10.15 2.86
N LEU A 104 -9.00 -8.99 2.78
CA LEU A 104 -8.84 -7.94 3.78
C LEU A 104 -9.62 -8.23 5.08
N GLY A 105 -10.63 -9.08 5.03
CA GLY A 105 -11.35 -9.56 6.21
C GLY A 105 -10.52 -10.41 7.16
N ALA A 106 -9.43 -11.03 6.69
CA ALA A 106 -8.69 -12.06 7.42
C ALA A 106 -7.74 -11.53 8.53
N SER A 107 -7.41 -10.23 8.57
CA SER A 107 -6.45 -9.69 9.56
C SER A 107 -6.87 -8.32 10.13
N TRP A 108 -8.10 -8.25 10.54
CA TRP A 108 -8.79 -7.05 10.98
C TRP A 108 -8.13 -6.32 12.15
N ALA A 109 -7.79 -7.05 13.23
CA ALA A 109 -7.24 -6.47 14.45
C ALA A 109 -5.83 -5.89 14.24
N LEU A 110 -4.96 -6.65 13.55
CA LEU A 110 -3.61 -6.21 13.21
C LEU A 110 -3.63 -4.99 12.28
N SER A 111 -4.49 -5.01 11.26
CA SER A 111 -4.62 -3.89 10.33
C SER A 111 -5.04 -2.59 11.06
N ARG A 112 -6.01 -2.67 11.98
CA ARG A 112 -6.45 -1.52 12.79
C ARG A 112 -5.34 -0.97 13.67
N LEU A 113 -4.55 -1.85 14.29
CA LEU A 113 -3.39 -1.47 15.07
C LEU A 113 -2.38 -0.69 14.21
N LEU A 114 -1.97 -1.25 13.08
CA LEU A 114 -0.95 -0.68 12.20
C LEU A 114 -1.35 0.70 11.67
N TRP A 115 -2.62 0.88 11.30
CA TRP A 115 -3.11 2.20 10.87
C TRP A 115 -3.08 3.23 12.00
N ARG A 116 -3.40 2.84 13.24
CA ARG A 116 -3.30 3.74 14.40
C ARG A 116 -1.85 4.14 14.70
N GLU A 117 -0.92 3.21 14.56
CA GLU A 117 0.49 3.46 14.84
C GLU A 117 1.20 4.23 13.71
N ALA A 118 0.60 4.31 12.50
CA ALA A 118 1.16 5.03 11.37
C ALA A 118 1.36 6.53 11.64
N ASP A 119 0.52 7.15 12.46
CA ASP A 119 0.65 8.57 12.81
C ASP A 119 1.91 8.85 13.63
N ARG A 120 2.36 7.86 14.41
CA ARG A 120 3.51 7.97 15.32
C ARG A 120 4.81 7.44 14.76
N HIS A 121 4.74 6.53 13.78
CA HIS A 121 5.90 5.79 13.28
C HIS A 121 6.05 5.93 11.78
N GLU A 122 7.06 6.71 11.34
CA GLU A 122 7.37 6.95 9.92
C GLU A 122 7.59 5.65 9.15
N ALA A 123 8.28 4.68 9.73
CA ALA A 123 8.54 3.38 9.09
C ALA A 123 7.25 2.60 8.78
N VAL A 124 6.24 2.71 9.66
CA VAL A 124 4.91 2.11 9.45
C VAL A 124 4.17 2.83 8.34
N ARG A 125 4.17 4.16 8.37
CA ARG A 125 3.53 5.01 7.36
C ARG A 125 4.10 4.72 5.97
N GLU A 126 5.42 4.64 5.86
CA GLU A 126 6.09 4.33 4.61
C GLU A 126 5.80 2.88 4.13
N ALA A 127 5.73 1.92 5.04
CA ALA A 127 5.34 0.55 4.69
C ALA A 127 3.90 0.47 4.16
N LEU A 128 2.97 1.24 4.75
CA LEU A 128 1.58 1.35 4.27
C LEU A 128 1.48 2.06 2.92
N ARG A 129 2.29 3.10 2.67
CA ARG A 129 2.38 3.75 1.35
C ARG A 129 2.83 2.77 0.26
N ARG A 130 3.89 2.01 0.53
CA ARG A 130 4.36 0.97 -0.40
C ARG A 130 3.30 -0.09 -0.65
N ARG A 131 2.55 -0.46 0.37
CA ARG A 131 1.43 -1.40 0.23
C ARG A 131 0.34 -0.81 -0.68
N PHE A 132 -0.06 0.43 -0.46
CA PHE A 132 -1.03 1.13 -1.31
C PHE A 132 -0.56 1.19 -2.77
N ALA A 133 0.71 1.52 -3.01
CA ALA A 133 1.28 1.54 -4.35
C ALA A 133 1.15 0.18 -5.06
N ARG A 134 1.33 -0.95 -4.34
CA ARG A 134 1.10 -2.29 -4.92
C ARG A 134 -0.35 -2.54 -5.31
N ILE A 135 -1.31 -2.03 -4.53
CA ILE A 135 -2.74 -2.13 -4.91
C ILE A 135 -2.99 -1.36 -6.20
N VAL A 136 -2.46 -0.14 -6.32
CA VAL A 136 -2.58 0.67 -7.54
C VAL A 136 -2.02 -0.08 -8.74
N GLU A 137 -0.85 -0.69 -8.62
CA GLU A 137 -0.23 -1.47 -9.70
C GLU A 137 -1.09 -2.68 -10.10
N GLN A 138 -1.69 -3.38 -9.15
CA GLN A 138 -2.58 -4.49 -9.46
C GLN A 138 -3.83 -4.04 -10.20
N VAL A 139 -4.46 -2.97 -9.72
CA VAL A 139 -5.64 -2.38 -10.40
C VAL A 139 -5.28 -1.98 -11.83
N ARG A 140 -4.13 -1.30 -12.00
CA ARG A 140 -3.59 -0.92 -13.31
C ARG A 140 -3.42 -2.13 -14.23
N GLY A 141 -2.78 -3.18 -13.73
CA GLY A 141 -2.54 -4.42 -14.48
C GLY A 141 -3.84 -5.08 -14.93
N VAL A 142 -4.84 -5.17 -14.06
CA VAL A 142 -6.17 -5.72 -14.39
C VAL A 142 -6.87 -4.87 -15.44
N ILE A 143 -6.90 -3.54 -15.28
CA ILE A 143 -7.50 -2.63 -16.27
C ILE A 143 -6.82 -2.81 -17.64
N THR A 144 -5.49 -2.80 -17.66
CA THR A 144 -4.72 -2.92 -18.90
C THR A 144 -5.00 -4.25 -19.62
N ALA A 145 -5.05 -5.35 -18.86
CA ALA A 145 -5.30 -6.68 -19.41
C ALA A 145 -6.77 -6.91 -19.84
N ALA A 146 -7.72 -6.23 -19.19
CA ALA A 146 -9.14 -6.36 -19.49
C ALA A 146 -9.60 -5.47 -20.64
N ARG A 147 -8.89 -4.38 -20.95
CA ARG A 147 -9.29 -3.45 -22.01
C ARG A 147 -9.21 -4.10 -23.39
N PRO A 148 -10.21 -3.88 -24.26
CA PRO A 148 -10.12 -4.34 -25.64
C PRO A 148 -8.98 -3.59 -26.38
N PRO A 149 -8.29 -4.24 -27.34
CA PRO A 149 -7.23 -3.60 -28.11
C PRO A 149 -7.67 -2.35 -28.86
N THR A 150 -8.95 -2.30 -29.21
CA THR A 150 -9.58 -1.18 -29.93
C THR A 150 -10.00 -0.02 -29.01
N ALA A 151 -9.86 -0.18 -27.70
CA ALA A 151 -10.25 0.88 -26.75
C ALA A 151 -9.39 2.14 -26.96
N ARG A 152 -10.05 3.29 -26.97
CA ARG A 152 -9.37 4.59 -27.06
C ARG A 152 -8.42 4.79 -25.88
N ARG A 153 -7.41 5.65 -26.09
CA ARG A 153 -6.48 6.03 -25.01
C ARG A 153 -7.26 6.58 -23.83
N ALA A 154 -7.14 5.95 -22.69
CA ALA A 154 -7.76 6.37 -21.44
C ALA A 154 -6.71 6.53 -20.36
N ASP A 155 -7.02 7.34 -19.35
CA ASP A 155 -6.13 7.54 -18.21
C ASP A 155 -6.28 6.36 -17.22
N VAL A 156 -5.57 5.28 -17.53
CA VAL A 156 -5.55 4.06 -16.71
C VAL A 156 -4.94 4.33 -15.34
N ASP A 157 -3.97 5.24 -15.26
CA ASP A 157 -3.27 5.56 -14.01
C ASP A 157 -4.20 6.28 -13.04
N SER A 158 -4.95 7.27 -13.51
CA SER A 158 -5.95 7.95 -12.69
C SER A 158 -7.07 7.00 -12.26
N ALA A 159 -7.59 6.15 -13.15
CA ALA A 159 -8.60 5.18 -12.82
C ALA A 159 -8.10 4.17 -11.76
N ALA A 160 -6.87 3.69 -11.90
CA ALA A 160 -6.26 2.76 -10.94
C ALA A 160 -6.08 3.41 -9.57
N GLY A 161 -5.60 4.66 -9.52
CA GLY A 161 -5.44 5.40 -8.28
C GLY A 161 -6.76 5.66 -7.58
N LEU A 162 -7.79 6.10 -8.32
CA LEU A 162 -9.13 6.34 -7.78
C LEU A 162 -9.77 5.08 -7.22
N LEU A 163 -9.72 3.96 -7.96
CA LEU A 163 -10.29 2.70 -7.48
C LEU A 163 -9.54 2.16 -6.26
N ALA A 164 -8.21 2.20 -6.27
CA ALA A 164 -7.41 1.79 -5.12
C ALA A 164 -7.73 2.62 -3.88
N ALA A 165 -7.91 3.94 -4.03
CA ALA A 165 -8.30 4.84 -2.94
C ALA A 165 -9.71 4.51 -2.43
N ALA A 166 -10.69 4.31 -3.32
CA ALA A 166 -12.06 3.96 -2.95
C ALA A 166 -12.13 2.63 -2.18
N VAL A 167 -11.41 1.60 -2.65
CA VAL A 167 -11.32 0.30 -1.96
C VAL A 167 -10.67 0.46 -0.59
N SER A 168 -9.55 1.18 -0.50
CA SER A 168 -8.83 1.39 0.77
C SER A 168 -9.67 2.16 1.78
N TYR A 169 -10.39 3.19 1.35
CA TYR A 169 -11.31 3.95 2.19
C TYR A 169 -12.45 3.08 2.69
N ARG A 170 -13.08 2.32 1.79
CA ARG A 170 -14.14 1.36 2.13
C ARG A 170 -13.71 0.36 3.20
N HIS A 171 -12.51 -0.17 3.08
CA HIS A 171 -11.94 -1.06 4.10
C HIS A 171 -11.67 -0.33 5.43
N THR A 172 -11.37 0.95 5.39
CA THR A 172 -11.21 1.77 6.61
C THR A 172 -12.55 1.94 7.33
N LEU A 173 -13.64 2.22 6.62
CA LEU A 173 -15.00 2.31 7.18
C LEU A 173 -15.44 0.97 7.78
N ALA A 174 -15.27 -0.10 7.00
CA ALA A 174 -15.59 -1.42 7.47
C ALA A 174 -14.84 -1.78 8.77
N ARG A 175 -13.56 -1.40 8.92
CA ARG A 175 -12.78 -1.58 10.17
C ARG A 175 -13.37 -0.83 11.38
N ARG A 176 -14.13 0.21 11.14
CA ARG A 176 -14.83 0.97 12.19
C ARG A 176 -16.21 0.39 12.52
N GLY A 177 -16.61 -0.70 11.84
CA GLY A 177 -17.95 -1.27 11.99
C GLY A 177 -19.03 -0.52 11.25
N GLU A 178 -18.63 0.40 10.36
CA GLU A 178 -19.57 1.17 9.54
C GLU A 178 -20.11 0.33 8.39
N ARG A 179 -21.35 0.57 7.98
CA ARG A 179 -21.94 -0.08 6.80
C ARG A 179 -21.22 0.41 5.55
N VAL A 180 -20.70 -0.54 4.79
CA VAL A 180 -19.98 -0.25 3.56
C VAL A 180 -20.90 -0.48 2.35
N ARG A 181 -21.01 0.54 1.49
CA ARG A 181 -21.79 0.45 0.26
C ARG A 181 -21.03 -0.34 -0.81
N PRO A 182 -21.72 -1.14 -1.64
CA PRO A 182 -21.14 -1.71 -2.86
C PRO A 182 -20.63 -0.60 -3.80
N LEU A 183 -19.57 -0.88 -4.56
CA LEU A 183 -18.99 0.05 -5.55
C LEU A 183 -19.55 -0.15 -6.96
N GLU A 184 -20.71 -0.77 -7.13
CA GLU A 184 -21.23 -1.15 -8.45
C GLU A 184 -21.38 0.02 -9.42
N ARG A 185 -21.85 1.18 -8.94
CA ARG A 185 -22.01 2.38 -9.77
C ARG A 185 -20.66 2.97 -10.15
N GLU A 186 -19.74 3.02 -9.21
CA GLU A 186 -18.38 3.53 -9.40
C GLU A 186 -17.59 2.64 -10.37
N LEU A 187 -17.76 1.32 -10.27
CA LEU A 187 -17.11 0.37 -11.17
C LEU A 187 -17.65 0.48 -12.59
N SER A 188 -18.97 0.61 -12.76
CA SER A 188 -19.58 0.84 -14.07
C SER A 188 -19.11 2.15 -14.69
N PHE A 189 -19.12 3.22 -13.92
CA PHE A 189 -18.61 4.54 -14.37
C PHE A 189 -17.15 4.47 -14.84
N LEU A 190 -16.27 3.83 -14.05
CA LEU A 190 -14.88 3.66 -14.44
C LEU A 190 -14.73 2.80 -15.70
N ALA A 191 -15.50 1.72 -15.82
CA ALA A 191 -15.45 0.85 -16.98
C ALA A 191 -15.88 1.59 -18.26
N ASP A 192 -16.95 2.38 -18.19
CA ASP A 192 -17.43 3.21 -19.31
C ASP A 192 -16.36 4.25 -19.71
N ALA A 193 -15.77 4.95 -18.76
CA ALA A 193 -14.72 5.93 -19.02
C ALA A 193 -13.47 5.29 -19.66
N LEU A 194 -13.15 4.04 -19.29
CA LEU A 194 -12.00 3.31 -19.78
C LEU A 194 -12.21 2.67 -21.16
N THR A 195 -13.46 2.39 -21.54
CA THR A 195 -13.81 1.73 -22.80
C THR A 195 -14.26 2.71 -23.88
N LEU A 196 -15.10 3.68 -23.52
CA LEU A 196 -15.65 4.66 -24.46
C LEU A 196 -14.67 5.78 -24.80
N GLY A 197 -13.62 5.95 -24.01
CA GLY A 197 -12.62 7.02 -24.19
C GLY A 197 -13.31 8.37 -24.03
N ALA A 198 -13.52 8.81 -22.82
CA ALA A 198 -14.02 10.15 -22.55
C ALA A 198 -13.11 11.16 -23.24
N GLY A 199 -13.65 11.86 -24.23
CA GLY A 199 -13.05 13.06 -24.78
C GLY A 199 -13.10 14.18 -23.75
N CYS A 200 -12.45 14.01 -22.63
CA CYS A 200 -12.21 15.12 -21.73
C CYS A 200 -11.05 15.91 -22.33
N PRO A 201 -11.28 17.14 -22.81
CA PRO A 201 -10.17 17.97 -23.24
C PRO A 201 -9.25 18.15 -22.02
N ARG A 202 -8.01 17.75 -22.19
CA ARG A 202 -6.97 18.00 -21.18
C ARG A 202 -6.95 19.51 -20.96
N PRO A 203 -7.14 20.03 -19.74
CA PRO A 203 -7.00 21.47 -19.53
C PRO A 203 -5.61 21.85 -20.04
N PRO A 204 -5.49 22.99 -20.76
CA PRO A 204 -4.21 23.44 -21.25
C PRO A 204 -3.28 23.54 -20.03
N VAL A 205 -2.13 22.85 -20.12
CA VAL A 205 -1.05 23.03 -19.16
C VAL A 205 -0.66 24.50 -19.34
N THR A 206 -1.12 25.35 -18.43
CA THR A 206 -0.67 26.75 -18.40
C THR A 206 0.82 26.69 -18.13
N GLY A 207 1.58 26.80 -19.22
CA GLY A 207 3.01 26.90 -19.18
C GLY A 207 3.38 28.03 -18.24
N SER A 208 4.26 27.71 -17.31
CA SER A 208 4.97 28.67 -16.49
C SER A 208 5.39 29.86 -17.35
N ALA A 209 4.69 30.99 -17.16
CA ALA A 209 5.11 32.24 -17.75
C ALA A 209 6.45 32.63 -17.12
N ALA A 210 7.49 32.49 -17.88
CA ALA A 210 8.78 33.07 -17.54
C ALA A 210 8.62 34.56 -17.28
N PRO A 211 9.24 35.16 -16.28
CA PRO A 211 9.20 36.58 -16.04
C PRO A 211 9.90 37.27 -17.22
N ARG A 212 9.14 38.05 -17.99
CA ARG A 212 9.70 38.93 -19.00
C ARG A 212 10.49 40.01 -18.25
N GLY A 213 11.79 39.98 -18.39
CA GLY A 213 12.71 41.04 -18.05
C GLY A 213 12.34 42.29 -18.84
N GLY A 214 11.78 43.26 -18.16
CA GLY A 214 11.57 44.60 -18.66
C GLY A 214 12.77 45.49 -18.30
N SER A 215 13.75 45.57 -19.16
CA SER A 215 14.70 46.67 -19.17
C SER A 215 14.06 47.88 -19.82
N GLY A 216 14.11 49.03 -19.19
CA GLY A 216 13.65 50.26 -19.79
C GLY A 216 13.60 51.42 -18.82
N SER A 217 14.75 51.91 -18.43
CA SER A 217 14.91 53.33 -18.04
C SER A 217 14.81 54.20 -19.28
N PRO A 218 14.24 55.44 -19.27
CA PRO A 218 15.07 56.59 -18.90
C PRO A 218 14.32 57.68 -18.12
N ALA A 219 15.03 58.39 -17.27
CA ALA A 219 14.80 59.76 -16.96
C ALA A 219 15.29 60.64 -18.17
N PRO A 220 15.05 61.97 -18.29
CA PRO A 220 15.05 63.00 -17.28
C PRO A 220 14.07 64.21 -17.58
N GLY A 221 14.15 65.16 -16.75
CA GLY A 221 13.69 66.56 -17.10
C GLY A 221 12.86 67.18 -15.98
N SER A 222 13.46 67.88 -15.14
CA SER A 222 13.79 69.35 -15.13
C SER A 222 12.60 70.25 -15.07
N ALA A 223 12.65 71.14 -14.10
CA ALA A 223 12.26 72.55 -14.01
C ALA A 223 11.00 72.91 -13.23
N ALA A 224 11.30 73.49 -12.14
CA ALA A 224 10.95 74.90 -11.82
C ALA A 224 9.58 75.19 -11.22
N ARG A 225 9.64 75.72 -10.14
CA ARG A 225 9.08 76.79 -9.28
C ARG A 225 8.38 76.27 -8.06
#